data_3d97b2c77f46b806de590b27093d3b06
#
_entry.id   3d97b2c77f46b806de590b27093d3b06
#
_cell.length_a   1.000
_cell.length_b   1.000
_cell.length_c   1.000
_cell.angle_alpha   90.00
_cell.angle_beta   90.00
_cell.angle_gamma   90.00
#
_symmetry.space_group_name_H-M   'P 1'
#
loop_
_entity.id
_entity.type
_entity.pdbx_description
1 polymer ?
#
loop_
_entity_poly.entity_id
_entity_poly.type
_entity_poly.pdbx_seq_one_letter_code
_entity_poly.pdbx_strand_id
1 'polypeptide(L)'
;AASDVYKRQALEFIVNGEHVSATECEKLGLANKVFAEENFTEEVDSWAHRLAKRSPLVAKGTKELLRFSKHNDYWSTFNKEIKIQGDLAKTDDFNNAVKAFFKKEKPQFFGK
;
A
#
# COMPACT_ATOMS: atom_id res chain seq x y z
N ALA A 1 -1.25 1.62 -20.01
CA ALA A 1 -1.24 3.10 -20.01
C ALA A 1 -0.44 3.68 -18.85
N ALA A 2 -0.85 3.57 -17.57
CA ALA A 2 -0.07 4.15 -16.46
C ALA A 2 1.32 3.52 -16.31
N SER A 3 1.45 2.20 -16.43
CA SER A 3 2.74 1.51 -16.36
C SER A 3 3.76 1.95 -17.41
N ASP A 4 3.29 2.44 -18.56
CA ASP A 4 4.17 2.87 -19.65
C ASP A 4 4.73 4.27 -19.43
N VAL A 5 4.02 5.12 -18.70
CA VAL A 5 4.52 6.44 -18.27
C VAL A 5 5.68 6.25 -17.29
N TYR A 6 5.54 5.40 -16.27
CA TYR A 6 6.62 5.11 -15.32
C TYR A 6 7.85 4.48 -15.97
N LYS A 7 7.66 3.58 -16.94
CA LYS A 7 8.77 2.99 -17.69
C LYS A 7 9.56 4.02 -18.48
N ARG A 8 8.87 4.98 -19.13
CA ARG A 8 9.52 6.06 -19.88
C ARG A 8 10.31 7.00 -18.96
N GLN A 9 9.72 7.38 -17.82
CA GLN A 9 10.40 8.21 -16.81
C GLN A 9 11.64 7.50 -16.24
N ALA A 10 11.53 6.22 -15.89
CA ALA A 10 12.67 5.44 -15.42
C ALA A 10 13.77 5.35 -16.49
N LEU A 11 13.41 5.12 -17.75
CA LEU A 11 14.36 5.09 -18.86
C LEU A 11 15.07 6.44 -19.03
N GLU A 12 14.33 7.54 -18.99
CA GLU A 12 14.85 8.90 -19.09
C GLU A 12 15.91 9.17 -18.00
N PHE A 13 15.59 8.88 -16.73
CA PHE A 13 16.54 9.06 -15.62
C PHE A 13 17.79 8.19 -15.74
N ILE A 14 17.61 6.92 -16.17
CA ILE A 14 18.75 6.00 -16.35
C ILE A 14 19.66 6.47 -17.49
N VAL A 15 19.09 6.92 -18.61
CA VAL A 15 19.85 7.33 -19.78
C VAL A 15 20.55 8.68 -19.55
N ASN A 16 19.86 9.63 -18.94
CA ASN A 16 20.42 10.96 -18.66
C ASN A 16 21.46 10.93 -17.54
N GLY A 17 21.36 9.99 -16.59
CA GLY A 17 22.28 9.91 -15.47
C GLY A 17 22.24 11.11 -14.53
N GLU A 18 21.16 11.87 -14.55
CA GLU A 18 20.99 13.07 -13.73
C GLU A 18 20.48 12.72 -12.32
N HIS A 19 20.89 13.54 -11.36
CA HIS A 19 20.35 13.42 -10.00
C HIS A 19 18.92 13.96 -9.94
N VAL A 20 18.00 13.13 -9.41
CA VAL A 20 16.61 13.52 -9.16
C VAL A 20 16.47 13.90 -7.69
N SER A 21 15.95 15.10 -7.41
CA SER A 21 15.74 15.54 -6.03
C SER A 21 14.65 14.71 -5.32
N ALA A 22 14.75 14.63 -3.98
CA ALA A 22 13.74 13.94 -3.17
C ALA A 22 12.32 14.48 -3.43
N THR A 23 12.17 15.79 -3.53
CA THR A 23 10.89 16.45 -3.83
C THR A 23 10.36 16.05 -5.21
N GLU A 24 11.21 15.93 -6.20
CA GLU A 24 10.81 15.50 -7.53
C GLU A 24 10.44 14.01 -7.54
N CYS A 25 11.16 13.18 -6.79
CA CYS A 25 10.80 11.77 -6.58
C CYS A 25 9.40 11.62 -5.98
N GLU A 26 9.01 12.47 -5.03
CA GLU A 26 7.65 12.46 -4.45
C GLU A 26 6.60 12.88 -5.50
N LYS A 27 6.81 13.96 -6.22
CA LYS A 27 5.90 14.41 -7.29
C LYS A 27 5.69 13.36 -8.38
N LEU A 28 6.75 12.66 -8.75
CA LEU A 28 6.72 11.61 -9.77
C LEU A 28 6.21 10.26 -9.24
N GLY A 29 5.95 10.14 -7.93
CA GLY A 29 5.52 8.90 -7.30
C GLY A 29 6.62 7.83 -7.16
N LEU A 30 7.89 8.21 -7.31
CA LEU A 30 9.05 7.35 -7.03
C LEU A 30 9.28 7.18 -5.54
N ALA A 31 8.96 8.20 -4.75
CA ALA A 31 8.93 8.16 -3.29
C ALA A 31 7.49 8.40 -2.80
N ASN A 32 7.07 7.68 -1.78
CA ASN A 32 5.73 7.84 -1.21
C ASN A 32 5.63 9.06 -0.32
N LYS A 33 6.74 9.43 0.34
CA LYS A 33 6.88 10.55 1.26
C LYS A 33 8.31 11.06 1.26
N VAL A 34 8.44 12.34 1.47
CA VAL A 34 9.69 13.04 1.71
C VAL A 34 9.55 13.80 3.03
N PHE A 35 10.55 13.71 3.87
CA PHE A 35 10.60 14.37 5.16
C PHE A 35 11.84 15.27 5.24
N ALA A 36 11.77 16.35 5.99
CA ALA A 36 12.93 17.17 6.29
C ALA A 36 13.95 16.37 7.12
N GLU A 37 15.25 16.60 6.89
CA GLU A 37 16.32 15.84 7.52
C GLU A 37 16.25 15.92 9.06
N GLU A 38 15.92 17.09 9.58
CA GLU A 38 15.84 17.35 11.01
C GLU A 38 14.79 16.48 11.73
N ASN A 39 13.70 16.13 11.03
CA ASN A 39 12.57 15.38 11.59
C ASN A 39 12.44 13.98 11.00
N PHE A 40 13.40 13.56 10.17
CA PHE A 40 13.27 12.34 9.35
C PHE A 40 12.95 11.11 10.20
N THR A 41 13.73 10.85 11.24
CA THR A 41 13.56 9.64 12.07
C THR A 41 12.20 9.64 12.76
N GLU A 42 11.80 10.75 13.38
CA GLU A 42 10.53 10.87 14.10
C GLU A 42 9.33 10.69 13.15
N GLU A 43 9.36 11.36 12.00
CA GLU A 43 8.28 11.28 11.01
C GLU A 43 8.16 9.88 10.39
N VAL A 44 9.29 9.23 10.09
CA VAL A 44 9.31 7.85 9.57
C VAL A 44 8.76 6.88 10.61
N ASP A 45 9.19 6.98 11.85
CA ASP A 45 8.71 6.12 12.95
C ASP A 45 7.22 6.34 13.19
N SER A 46 6.77 7.58 13.23
CA SER A 46 5.35 7.93 13.34
C SER A 46 4.53 7.31 12.20
N TRP A 47 5.01 7.41 10.98
CA TRP A 47 4.34 6.84 9.82
C TRP A 47 4.32 5.31 9.85
N ALA A 48 5.45 4.68 10.18
CA ALA A 48 5.56 3.23 10.33
C ALA A 48 4.61 2.70 11.42
N HIS A 49 4.53 3.37 12.57
CA HIS A 49 3.59 3.01 13.63
C HIS A 49 2.12 3.13 13.21
N ARG A 50 1.77 4.15 12.40
CA ARG A 50 0.41 4.26 11.85
C ARG A 50 0.07 3.10 10.91
N LEU A 51 1.03 2.68 10.08
CA LEU A 51 0.86 1.53 9.17
C LEU A 51 0.76 0.22 9.94
N ALA A 52 1.60 0.03 10.96
CA ALA A 52 1.61 -1.17 11.81
C ALA A 52 0.29 -1.39 12.58
N LYS A 53 -0.48 -0.32 12.81
CA LYS A 53 -1.82 -0.39 13.42
C LYS A 53 -2.93 -0.80 12.44
N ARG A 54 -2.63 -1.03 11.16
CA ARG A 54 -3.59 -1.50 10.16
C ARG A 54 -3.67 -3.02 10.14
N SER A 55 -4.75 -3.56 9.58
CA SER A 55 -4.92 -5.02 9.49
C SER A 55 -3.78 -5.67 8.69
N PRO A 56 -3.03 -6.59 9.28
CA PRO A 56 -1.95 -7.31 8.58
C PRO A 56 -2.51 -8.25 7.51
N LEU A 57 -3.72 -8.79 7.71
CA LEU A 57 -4.37 -9.67 6.75
C LEU A 57 -4.80 -8.91 5.49
N VAL A 58 -5.32 -7.69 5.65
CA VAL A 58 -5.64 -6.82 4.50
C VAL A 58 -4.36 -6.47 3.74
N ALA A 59 -3.29 -6.08 4.43
CA ALA A 59 -2.01 -5.78 3.79
C ALA A 59 -1.44 -6.99 3.02
N LYS A 60 -1.55 -8.19 3.58
CA LYS A 60 -1.15 -9.45 2.93
C LYS A 60 -1.99 -9.69 1.67
N GLY A 61 -3.32 -9.65 1.78
CA GLY A 61 -4.24 -9.87 0.66
C GLY A 61 -4.05 -8.86 -0.46
N THR A 62 -3.87 -7.59 -0.14
CA THR A 62 -3.60 -6.53 -1.13
C THR A 62 -2.28 -6.79 -1.89
N LYS A 63 -1.20 -7.14 -1.19
CA LYS A 63 0.07 -7.48 -1.84
C LYS A 63 -0.04 -8.70 -2.75
N GLU A 64 -0.79 -9.72 -2.32
CA GLU A 64 -1.06 -10.91 -3.13
C GLU A 64 -1.83 -10.53 -4.41
N LEU A 65 -2.90 -9.74 -4.28
CA LEU A 65 -3.71 -9.30 -5.41
C LEU A 65 -2.92 -8.46 -6.41
N LEU A 66 -2.10 -7.51 -5.92
CA LEU A 66 -1.24 -6.67 -6.77
C LEU A 66 -0.21 -7.50 -7.54
N ARG A 67 0.36 -8.55 -6.94
CA ARG A 67 1.27 -9.46 -7.66
C ARG A 67 0.53 -10.27 -8.72
N PHE A 68 -0.64 -10.77 -8.38
CA PHE A 68 -1.48 -11.55 -9.29
C PHE A 68 -1.91 -10.71 -10.51
N SER A 69 -2.35 -9.47 -10.31
CA SER A 69 -2.84 -8.59 -11.38
C SER A 69 -1.80 -8.24 -12.43
N LYS A 70 -0.51 -8.38 -12.13
CA LYS A 70 0.57 -8.09 -13.10
C LYS A 70 0.62 -9.08 -14.27
N HIS A 71 0.11 -10.27 -14.08
CA HIS A 71 0.23 -11.39 -15.04
C HIS A 71 -1.12 -12.00 -15.41
N ASN A 72 -2.23 -11.37 -15.00
CA ASN A 72 -3.57 -11.88 -15.23
C ASN A 72 -4.50 -10.78 -15.78
N ASP A 73 -5.56 -11.22 -16.46
CA ASP A 73 -6.57 -10.32 -17.00
C ASP A 73 -7.48 -9.73 -15.88
N TYR A 74 -8.31 -8.78 -16.29
CA TYR A 74 -9.22 -8.08 -15.39
C TYR A 74 -10.16 -9.03 -14.65
N TRP A 75 -10.82 -9.97 -15.35
CA TRP A 75 -11.81 -10.84 -14.75
C TRP A 75 -11.20 -11.85 -13.79
N SER A 76 -10.04 -12.40 -14.13
CA SER A 76 -9.27 -13.27 -13.23
C SER A 76 -8.85 -12.53 -11.97
N THR A 77 -8.41 -11.27 -12.11
CA THR A 77 -8.03 -10.43 -10.96
C THR A 77 -9.23 -10.08 -10.10
N PHE A 78 -10.36 -9.73 -10.70
CA PHE A 78 -11.62 -9.45 -10.00
C PHE A 78 -12.13 -10.64 -9.19
N ASN A 79 -12.12 -11.85 -9.79
CA ASN A 79 -12.50 -13.06 -9.10
C ASN A 79 -11.56 -13.38 -7.92
N LYS A 80 -10.26 -13.13 -8.10
CA LYS A 80 -9.27 -13.28 -7.03
C LYS A 80 -9.54 -12.29 -5.89
N GLU A 81 -9.90 -11.05 -6.21
CA GLU A 81 -10.28 -10.04 -5.22
C GLU A 81 -11.51 -10.47 -4.40
N ILE A 82 -12.58 -10.90 -5.07
CA ILE A 82 -13.79 -11.41 -4.39
C ILE A 82 -13.44 -12.53 -3.41
N LYS A 83 -12.57 -13.46 -3.83
CA LYS A 83 -12.12 -14.55 -2.96
C LYS A 83 -11.39 -14.02 -1.72
N ILE A 84 -10.41 -13.13 -1.91
CA ILE A 84 -9.66 -12.51 -0.82
C ILE A 84 -10.59 -11.76 0.13
N GLN A 85 -11.54 -10.98 -0.39
CA GLN A 85 -12.52 -10.25 0.42
C GLN A 85 -13.41 -11.23 1.23
N GLY A 86 -13.87 -12.30 0.60
CA GLY A 86 -14.66 -13.34 1.27
C GLY A 86 -13.89 -14.06 2.39
N ASP A 87 -12.60 -14.28 2.20
CA ASP A 87 -11.75 -14.90 3.22
C ASP A 87 -11.48 -13.92 4.38
N LEU A 88 -11.23 -12.64 4.08
CA LEU A 88 -11.06 -11.59 5.09
C LEU A 88 -12.34 -11.39 5.93
N ALA A 89 -13.51 -11.46 5.33
CA ALA A 89 -14.79 -11.30 6.03
C ALA A 89 -15.08 -12.37 7.09
N LYS A 90 -14.37 -13.50 7.04
CA LYS A 90 -14.51 -14.61 8.01
C LYS A 90 -13.57 -14.48 9.21
N THR A 91 -12.67 -13.50 9.20
CA THR A 91 -11.62 -13.34 10.22
C THR A 91 -12.14 -12.63 11.48
N ASP A 92 -11.47 -12.89 12.61
CA ASP A 92 -11.73 -12.18 13.86
C ASP A 92 -11.42 -10.69 13.73
N ASP A 93 -10.38 -10.35 12.98
CA ASP A 93 -10.00 -8.95 12.71
C ASP A 93 -11.15 -8.18 12.02
N PHE A 94 -11.84 -8.80 11.05
CA PHE A 94 -13.00 -8.21 10.41
C PHE A 94 -14.15 -7.99 11.39
N ASN A 95 -14.49 -9.03 12.17
CA ASN A 95 -15.55 -8.96 13.16
C ASN A 95 -15.26 -7.89 14.23
N ASN A 96 -14.01 -7.78 14.67
CA ASN A 96 -13.59 -6.75 15.61
C ASN A 96 -13.68 -5.34 15.00
N ALA A 97 -13.30 -5.19 13.73
CA ALA A 97 -13.41 -3.91 13.03
C ALA A 97 -14.87 -3.46 12.89
N VAL A 98 -15.77 -4.38 12.54
CA VAL A 98 -17.22 -4.10 12.45
C VAL A 98 -17.79 -3.67 13.81
N LYS A 99 -17.46 -4.40 14.88
CA LYS A 99 -17.87 -4.02 16.26
C LYS A 99 -17.35 -2.64 16.66
N ALA A 100 -16.06 -2.37 16.40
CA ALA A 100 -15.45 -1.08 16.71
C ALA A 100 -16.08 0.07 15.91
N PHE A 101 -16.45 -0.17 14.64
CA PHE A 101 -17.14 0.81 13.80
C PHE A 101 -18.48 1.24 14.41
N PHE A 102 -19.33 0.29 14.82
CA PHE A 102 -20.61 0.60 15.45
C PHE A 102 -20.46 1.30 16.80
N LYS A 103 -19.39 1.00 17.54
CA LYS A 103 -19.07 1.67 18.82
C LYS A 103 -18.34 3.01 18.64
N LYS A 104 -17.98 3.40 17.40
CA LYS A 104 -17.15 4.57 17.09
C LYS A 104 -15.78 4.53 17.76
N GLU A 105 -15.25 3.33 17.94
CA GLU A 105 -13.92 3.06 18.52
C GLU A 105 -12.88 2.76 17.43
N LYS A 106 -11.59 2.85 17.79
CA LYS A 106 -10.51 2.41 16.88
C LYS A 106 -10.37 0.88 16.95
N PRO A 107 -10.44 0.15 15.82
CA PRO A 107 -10.26 -1.29 15.82
C PRO A 107 -8.83 -1.68 16.18
N GLN A 108 -8.68 -2.85 16.81
CA GLN A 108 -7.41 -3.53 16.99
C GLN A 108 -7.37 -4.76 16.10
N PHE A 109 -6.21 -5.02 15.50
CA PHE A 109 -6.01 -6.13 14.57
C PHE A 109 -4.91 -7.05 15.07
N PHE A 110 -5.15 -8.37 15.04
CA PHE A 110 -4.27 -9.40 15.59
C PHE A 110 -3.79 -10.39 14.52
N GLY A 111 -4.24 -10.24 13.28
CA GLY A 111 -3.88 -11.13 12.18
C GLY A 111 -4.59 -12.49 12.20
N LYS A 112 -5.79 -12.55 12.74
CA LYS A 112 -6.58 -13.78 12.92
C LYS A 112 -7.94 -13.67 12.25
#